data_a075cc6c0b15531b175544330c24b8e4
#
_entry.id   a075cc6c0b15531b175544330c24b8e4
#
_cell.length_a   1.000
_cell.length_b   1.000
_cell.length_c   1.000
_cell.angle_alpha   90.00
_cell.angle_beta   90.00
_cell.angle_gamma   90.00
#
_symmetry.space_group_name_H-M   'P 1'
#
loop_
_entity.id
_entity.type
_entity.pdbx_description
1 polymer ?
#
loop_
_entity_poly.entity_id
_entity_poly.type
_entity_poly.pdbx_seq_one_letter_code
_entity_poly.pdbx_strand_id
1 'polypeptide(L)'
;MAATRPLSLTATAFRAVIPWRRGRLLAPSPGLLTRWEATSSIPEAGEGQIRLTESCVQRLLEITEGSEFLRLQVEGGGCSGFQYKFSLDTVINPDDRVFEQGGARVVVDSDSLAFVKGAQVDFSQELIRSSFQVLNNPQAQQGCSCGSSFSIKI
;
A
#
# COMPACT_ATOMS: atom_id res chain seq x y z
N MET A 1 -52.77 17.72 -34.42
CA MET A 1 -53.80 18.22 -33.47
C MET A 1 -53.12 18.37 -32.12
N ALA A 2 -53.10 19.60 -31.70
CA ALA A 2 -52.43 20.09 -30.48
C ALA A 2 -53.14 19.69 -29.21
N ALA A 3 -52.43 19.63 -28.04
CA ALA A 3 -52.83 20.15 -26.74
C ALA A 3 -51.78 19.71 -25.71
N THR A 4 -50.92 20.58 -25.32
CA THR A 4 -50.89 21.51 -24.17
C THR A 4 -50.51 20.90 -22.82
N ARG A 5 -49.39 21.39 -22.31
CA ARG A 5 -48.86 21.33 -20.91
C ARG A 5 -49.86 21.95 -19.92
N PRO A 6 -49.77 21.71 -18.61
CA PRO A 6 -49.16 22.75 -17.81
C PRO A 6 -48.18 22.32 -16.71
N LEU A 7 -47.32 23.26 -16.41
CA LEU A 7 -46.44 23.44 -15.27
C LEU A 7 -47.21 23.57 -13.95
N SER A 8 -46.66 23.03 -12.87
CA SER A 8 -46.97 23.50 -11.51
C SER A 8 -45.72 23.51 -10.65
N LEU A 9 -45.23 24.72 -10.39
CA LEU A 9 -44.27 25.10 -9.37
C LEU A 9 -45.00 25.13 -8.01
N THR A 10 -44.42 24.52 -6.98
CA THR A 10 -44.62 25.01 -5.61
C THR A 10 -43.31 24.90 -4.83
N ALA A 11 -42.68 26.04 -4.69
CA ALA A 11 -41.63 26.28 -3.73
C ALA A 11 -42.21 26.45 -2.33
N THR A 12 -41.69 25.72 -1.36
CA THR A 12 -41.98 26.01 0.06
C THR A 12 -40.62 26.12 0.78
N ALA A 13 -40.22 27.37 1.00
CA ALA A 13 -39.11 27.76 1.83
C ALA A 13 -39.53 27.63 3.31
N PHE A 14 -38.88 26.76 4.08
CA PHE A 14 -38.95 26.84 5.54
C PHE A 14 -37.66 27.50 6.07
N ARG A 15 -37.84 28.76 6.45
CA ARG A 15 -36.90 29.51 7.28
C ARG A 15 -37.06 29.03 8.73
N ALA A 16 -36.09 28.31 9.23
CA ALA A 16 -35.97 28.08 10.68
C ALA A 16 -35.08 29.18 11.29
N VAL A 17 -35.71 30.01 12.06
CA VAL A 17 -35.07 31.02 12.91
C VAL A 17 -34.59 30.31 14.18
N ILE A 18 -33.30 30.32 14.44
CA ILE A 18 -32.71 29.80 15.68
C ILE A 18 -32.54 31.02 16.65
N PRO A 19 -33.16 31.00 17.85
CA PRO A 19 -32.92 32.04 18.83
C PRO A 19 -31.57 31.85 19.55
N TRP A 20 -30.77 32.88 19.53
CA TRP A 20 -29.56 33.01 20.33
C TRP A 20 -29.93 33.03 21.83
N ARG A 21 -29.52 32.00 22.54
CA ARG A 21 -29.44 32.04 24.02
C ARG A 21 -28.03 32.41 24.44
N ARG A 22 -27.91 33.62 24.96
CA ARG A 22 -26.79 34.04 25.82
C ARG A 22 -26.88 33.24 27.12
N GLY A 23 -25.80 32.53 27.49
CA GLY A 23 -25.73 31.84 28.77
C GLY A 23 -24.31 31.47 29.15
N ARG A 24 -23.70 32.33 29.97
CA ARG A 24 -22.69 32.08 31.00
C ARG A 24 -21.37 31.45 30.62
N LEU A 25 -20.38 32.29 30.72
CA LEU A 25 -18.98 32.00 30.97
C LEU A 25 -18.85 31.11 32.22
N LEU A 26 -18.41 29.88 32.03
CA LEU A 26 -17.81 29.07 33.06
C LEU A 26 -16.39 28.75 32.60
N ALA A 27 -15.45 29.16 33.44
CA ALA A 27 -14.02 29.00 33.26
C ALA A 27 -13.64 27.52 33.03
N PRO A 28 -12.71 27.21 32.11
CA PRO A 28 -12.15 25.88 32.03
C PRO A 28 -11.16 25.67 33.15
N SER A 29 -11.38 24.64 33.96
CA SER A 29 -10.42 24.11 34.90
C SER A 29 -9.17 23.60 34.15
N PRO A 30 -7.96 23.82 34.63
CA PRO A 30 -6.76 23.21 34.08
C PRO A 30 -6.66 21.78 34.59
N GLY A 31 -7.05 20.84 33.80
CA GLY A 31 -6.99 19.44 34.16
C GLY A 31 -6.73 18.53 32.98
N LEU A 32 -5.54 17.96 32.99
CA LEU A 32 -5.12 16.81 32.22
C LEU A 32 -4.92 17.04 30.70
N LEU A 33 -3.73 17.49 30.38
CA LEU A 33 -3.04 17.18 29.16
C LEU A 33 -2.99 15.65 29.02
N THR A 34 -3.99 15.05 28.44
CA THR A 34 -3.82 13.76 27.82
C THR A 34 -2.93 13.98 26.61
N ARG A 35 -1.65 13.82 26.83
CA ARG A 35 -0.64 13.64 25.82
C ARG A 35 -1.15 12.56 24.86
N TRP A 36 -1.58 12.98 23.70
CA TRP A 36 -1.68 12.11 22.55
C TRP A 36 -0.26 11.68 22.23
N GLU A 37 0.17 10.64 22.86
CA GLU A 37 1.24 9.83 22.32
C GLU A 37 0.67 9.21 21.07
N ALA A 38 0.89 9.90 19.96
CA ALA A 38 0.93 9.27 18.68
C ALA A 38 2.05 8.24 18.80
N THR A 39 1.70 7.07 19.28
CA THR A 39 2.50 5.89 19.11
C THR A 39 2.46 5.63 17.62
N SER A 40 3.35 6.29 16.89
CA SER A 40 3.80 5.79 15.62
C SER A 40 4.51 4.48 15.97
N SER A 41 3.75 3.44 16.14
CA SER A 41 4.26 2.09 16.07
C SER A 41 4.77 1.92 14.64
N ILE A 42 6.03 2.36 14.44
CA ILE A 42 6.86 1.79 13.40
C ILE A 42 6.79 0.30 13.72
N PRO A 43 6.18 -0.54 12.89
CA PRO A 43 6.24 -1.97 13.12
C PRO A 43 7.73 -2.29 13.12
N GLU A 44 8.23 -2.74 14.29
CA GLU A 44 9.58 -3.25 14.40
C GLU A 44 9.76 -4.23 13.25
N ALA A 45 10.88 -4.06 12.56
CA ALA A 45 11.30 -4.93 11.49
C ALA A 45 11.44 -6.34 12.05
N GLY A 46 10.33 -7.07 12.08
CA GLY A 46 10.34 -8.49 12.36
C GLY A 46 11.26 -9.15 11.35
N GLU A 47 12.25 -9.86 11.84
CA GLU A 47 13.14 -10.64 10.99
C GLU A 47 12.31 -11.52 10.06
N GLY A 48 12.41 -11.24 8.76
CA GLY A 48 11.68 -11.97 7.72
C GLY A 48 10.49 -11.26 7.10
N GLN A 49 10.19 -10.01 7.46
CA GLN A 49 9.15 -9.22 6.81
C GLN A 49 9.69 -8.52 5.57
N ILE A 50 8.92 -8.56 4.50
CA ILE A 50 9.16 -7.76 3.30
C ILE A 50 8.50 -6.40 3.50
N ARG A 51 9.20 -5.33 3.12
CA ARG A 51 8.70 -3.96 3.18
C ARG A 51 8.32 -3.49 1.78
N LEU A 52 7.24 -2.74 1.69
CA LEU A 52 6.85 -2.07 0.47
C LEU A 52 7.17 -0.58 0.59
N THR A 53 7.70 0.02 -0.47
CA THR A 53 7.82 1.47 -0.54
C THR A 53 6.46 2.11 -0.83
N GLU A 54 6.33 3.38 -0.53
CA GLU A 54 5.11 4.13 -0.83
C GLU A 54 4.83 4.16 -2.34
N SER A 55 5.85 4.32 -3.17
CA SER A 55 5.76 4.26 -4.63
C SER A 55 5.21 2.92 -5.11
N CYS A 56 5.69 1.82 -4.50
CA CYS A 56 5.22 0.47 -4.79
C CYS A 56 3.75 0.30 -4.39
N VAL A 57 3.37 0.76 -3.19
CA VAL A 57 1.98 0.70 -2.70
C VAL A 57 1.04 1.47 -3.60
N GLN A 58 1.36 2.71 -3.93
CA GLN A 58 0.54 3.55 -4.83
C GLN A 58 0.36 2.88 -6.19
N ARG A 59 1.45 2.37 -6.77
CA ARG A 59 1.38 1.71 -8.06
C ARG A 59 0.57 0.42 -8.01
N LEU A 60 0.69 -0.36 -6.96
CA LEU A 60 -0.12 -1.57 -6.77
C LEU A 60 -1.60 -1.24 -6.67
N LEU A 61 -1.98 -0.22 -5.91
CA LEU A 61 -3.37 0.22 -5.80
C LEU A 61 -3.96 0.71 -7.14
N GLU A 62 -3.11 1.22 -8.04
CA GLU A 62 -3.54 1.62 -9.39
C GLU A 62 -3.76 0.44 -10.34
N ILE A 63 -2.91 -0.60 -10.24
CA ILE A 63 -2.91 -1.71 -11.20
C ILE A 63 -3.68 -2.94 -10.72
N THR A 64 -3.90 -3.08 -9.41
CA THR A 64 -4.65 -4.22 -8.85
C THR A 64 -6.12 -3.85 -8.70
N GLU A 65 -6.98 -4.64 -9.29
CA GLU A 65 -8.43 -4.51 -9.19
C GLU A 65 -8.98 -5.54 -8.21
N GLY A 66 -9.29 -5.07 -6.99
CA GLY A 66 -10.05 -5.84 -6.00
C GLY A 66 -9.30 -7.03 -5.39
N SER A 67 -9.26 -8.17 -6.04
CA SER A 67 -8.68 -9.41 -5.52
C SER A 67 -7.28 -9.72 -6.04
N GLU A 68 -6.75 -8.92 -6.97
CA GLU A 68 -5.41 -9.11 -7.51
C GLU A 68 -4.33 -8.69 -6.51
N PHE A 69 -3.18 -9.31 -6.62
CA PHE A 69 -1.99 -9.01 -5.82
C PHE A 69 -0.73 -9.20 -6.63
N LEU A 70 0.36 -8.61 -6.17
CA LEU A 70 1.68 -8.81 -6.76
C LEU A 70 2.30 -10.10 -6.21
N ARG A 71 2.63 -11.03 -7.08
CA ARG A 71 3.40 -12.23 -6.74
C ARG A 71 4.87 -11.99 -7.04
N LEU A 72 5.72 -12.16 -6.04
CA LEU A 72 7.17 -12.11 -6.15
C LEU A 72 7.73 -13.54 -6.07
N GLN A 73 8.45 -13.93 -7.08
CA GLN A 73 9.15 -15.22 -7.17
C GLN A 73 10.64 -14.99 -7.43
N VAL A 74 11.46 -15.90 -6.94
CA VAL A 74 12.89 -15.94 -7.22
C VAL A 74 13.16 -17.15 -8.10
N GLU A 75 13.70 -16.91 -9.28
CA GLU A 75 14.06 -17.97 -10.23
C GLU A 75 15.58 -18.00 -10.39
N GLY A 76 16.13 -19.18 -10.63
CA GLY A 76 17.52 -19.33 -11.02
C GLY A 76 17.71 -18.77 -12.44
N GLY A 77 18.68 -17.86 -12.59
CA GLY A 77 18.96 -17.21 -13.87
C GLY A 77 19.49 -15.80 -13.72
N GLY A 78 19.58 -15.09 -14.83
CA GLY A 78 20.15 -13.74 -14.86
C GLY A 78 21.69 -13.74 -14.83
N CYS A 79 22.26 -12.51 -14.74
CA CYS A 79 23.72 -12.32 -14.78
C CYS A 79 24.43 -12.79 -13.51
N SER A 80 23.71 -12.91 -12.39
CA SER A 80 24.27 -13.15 -11.06
C SER A 80 23.79 -14.44 -10.39
N GLY A 81 23.05 -15.28 -11.08
CA GLY A 81 22.59 -16.59 -10.62
C GLY A 81 21.12 -16.65 -10.23
N PHE A 82 20.52 -15.56 -9.72
CA PHE A 82 19.11 -15.47 -9.36
C PHE A 82 18.49 -14.19 -9.92
N GLN A 83 17.21 -14.28 -10.27
CA GLN A 83 16.43 -13.13 -10.72
C GLN A 83 15.09 -13.05 -10.02
N TYR A 84 14.63 -11.82 -9.79
CA TYR A 84 13.30 -11.56 -9.28
C TYR A 84 12.29 -11.54 -10.42
N LYS A 85 11.19 -12.25 -10.24
CA LYS A 85 10.07 -12.27 -11.18
C LYS A 85 8.84 -11.73 -10.49
N PHE A 86 8.23 -10.73 -11.09
CA PHE A 86 7.01 -10.11 -10.63
C PHE A 86 5.87 -10.47 -11.59
N SER A 87 4.74 -10.91 -11.04
CA SER A 87 3.52 -11.20 -11.77
C SER A 87 2.30 -10.78 -10.97
N LEU A 88 1.21 -10.44 -11.64
CA LEU A 88 -0.08 -10.25 -10.99
C LEU A 88 -0.79 -11.60 -10.93
N ASP A 89 -1.37 -11.92 -9.80
CA ASP A 89 -2.07 -13.17 -9.57
C ASP A 89 -3.31 -12.93 -8.69
N THR A 90 -4.23 -13.87 -8.70
CA THR A 90 -5.46 -13.86 -7.91
C THR A 90 -5.59 -15.08 -7.00
N VAL A 91 -4.72 -16.07 -7.17
CA VAL A 91 -4.76 -17.35 -6.45
C VAL A 91 -3.63 -17.41 -5.43
N ILE A 92 -3.97 -17.61 -4.17
CA ILE A 92 -3.02 -17.80 -3.07
C ILE A 92 -2.92 -19.29 -2.77
N ASN A 93 -1.71 -19.82 -2.81
CA ASN A 93 -1.43 -21.20 -2.44
C ASN A 93 -1.24 -21.33 -0.91
N PRO A 94 -1.39 -22.52 -0.34
CA PRO A 94 -1.22 -22.71 1.11
C PRO A 94 0.21 -22.45 1.61
N ASP A 95 1.20 -22.57 0.74
CA ASP A 95 2.62 -22.32 1.04
C ASP A 95 3.03 -20.86 0.84
N ASP A 96 2.14 -20.03 0.32
CA ASP A 96 2.39 -18.62 0.06
C ASP A 96 2.34 -17.81 1.35
N ARG A 97 3.18 -16.78 1.44
CA ARG A 97 3.15 -15.76 2.47
C ARG A 97 2.61 -14.45 1.91
N VAL A 98 1.60 -13.91 2.57
CA VAL A 98 0.96 -12.65 2.19
C VAL A 98 1.48 -11.54 3.07
N PHE A 99 1.96 -10.48 2.43
CA PHE A 99 2.38 -9.23 3.07
C PHE A 99 1.45 -8.12 2.61
N GLU A 100 0.80 -7.47 3.57
CA GLU A 100 -0.09 -6.36 3.30
C GLU A 100 0.46 -5.10 3.94
N GLN A 101 0.56 -4.04 3.15
CA GLN A 101 0.99 -2.74 3.61
C GLN A 101 0.27 -1.64 2.82
N GLY A 102 -0.37 -0.71 3.53
CA GLY A 102 -1.08 0.40 2.90
C GLY A 102 -2.24 0.01 1.98
N GLY A 103 -2.83 -1.19 2.16
CA GLY A 103 -3.88 -1.71 1.29
C GLY A 103 -3.39 -2.46 0.06
N ALA A 104 -2.08 -2.42 -0.23
CA ALA A 104 -1.45 -3.23 -1.27
C ALA A 104 -1.05 -4.60 -0.72
N ARG A 105 -1.20 -5.64 -1.52
CA ARG A 105 -0.85 -7.01 -1.16
C ARG A 105 0.26 -7.53 -2.05
N VAL A 106 1.27 -8.12 -1.41
CA VAL A 106 2.37 -8.84 -2.07
C VAL A 106 2.40 -10.26 -1.53
N VAL A 107 2.47 -11.21 -2.41
CA VAL A 107 2.52 -12.64 -2.08
C VAL A 107 3.86 -13.21 -2.54
N VAL A 108 4.47 -13.99 -1.68
CA VAL A 108 5.77 -14.63 -1.93
C VAL A 108 5.66 -16.09 -1.56
N ASP A 109 6.13 -16.95 -2.43
CA ASP A 109 6.19 -18.38 -2.13
C ASP A 109 7.26 -18.69 -1.07
N SER A 110 7.09 -19.78 -0.36
CA SER A 110 7.96 -20.16 0.77
C SER A 110 9.42 -20.33 0.36
N ASP A 111 9.67 -20.85 -0.84
CA ASP A 111 11.02 -21.06 -1.35
C ASP A 111 11.70 -19.72 -1.66
N SER A 112 11.00 -18.82 -2.34
CA SER A 112 11.49 -17.48 -2.65
C SER A 112 11.65 -16.62 -1.40
N LEU A 113 10.80 -16.83 -0.39
CA LEU A 113 10.85 -16.06 0.86
C LEU A 113 12.21 -16.19 1.55
N ALA A 114 12.84 -17.37 1.50
CA ALA A 114 14.16 -17.57 2.10
C ALA A 114 15.21 -16.61 1.52
N PHE A 115 15.05 -16.19 0.27
CA PHE A 115 15.97 -15.33 -0.46
C PHE A 115 15.64 -13.84 -0.36
N VAL A 116 14.43 -13.48 0.03
CA VAL A 116 13.96 -12.07 0.07
C VAL A 116 13.56 -11.60 1.46
N LYS A 117 13.88 -12.36 2.51
CA LYS A 117 13.62 -11.96 3.89
C LYS A 117 14.30 -10.63 4.24
N GLY A 118 13.51 -9.67 4.70
CA GLY A 118 14.00 -8.35 5.08
C GLY A 118 14.27 -7.41 3.90
N ALA A 119 14.00 -7.84 2.68
CA ALA A 119 14.13 -7.01 1.49
C ALA A 119 13.00 -5.99 1.39
N GLN A 120 13.23 -4.96 0.59
CA GLN A 120 12.28 -3.91 0.30
C GLN A 120 11.88 -3.98 -1.18
N VAL A 121 10.59 -4.02 -1.45
CA VAL A 121 10.05 -3.96 -2.81
C VAL A 121 9.72 -2.51 -3.15
N ASP A 122 10.22 -2.05 -4.27
CA ASP A 122 10.04 -0.71 -4.77
C ASP A 122 9.52 -0.71 -6.20
N PHE A 123 8.90 0.39 -6.60
CA PHE A 123 8.52 0.63 -7.98
C PHE A 123 9.32 1.80 -8.52
N SER A 124 10.21 1.51 -9.45
CA SER A 124 11.00 2.52 -10.17
C SER A 124 10.32 2.89 -11.47
N GLN A 125 10.08 4.18 -11.63
CA GLN A 125 9.57 4.76 -12.85
C GLN A 125 10.64 5.67 -13.46
N GLU A 126 11.32 5.16 -14.47
CA GLU A 126 12.30 5.91 -15.26
C GLU A 126 11.67 6.37 -16.58
N LEU A 127 12.35 7.25 -17.30
CA LEU A 127 11.86 7.85 -18.56
C LEU A 127 11.46 6.80 -19.61
N ILE A 128 12.14 5.68 -19.65
CA ILE A 128 11.96 4.61 -20.65
C ILE A 128 11.56 3.27 -20.07
N ARG A 129 11.58 3.13 -18.76
CA ARG A 129 11.30 1.85 -18.09
C ARG A 129 10.58 2.07 -16.78
N SER A 130 9.51 1.31 -16.59
CA SER A 130 8.82 1.23 -15.32
C SER A 130 8.80 -0.23 -14.88
N SER A 131 9.35 -0.52 -13.71
CA SER A 131 9.42 -1.91 -13.21
C SER A 131 9.47 -1.97 -11.70
N PHE A 132 8.92 -3.04 -11.15
CA PHE A 132 9.16 -3.41 -9.77
C PHE A 132 10.60 -3.89 -9.60
N GLN A 133 11.19 -3.58 -8.47
CA GLN A 133 12.55 -3.97 -8.13
C GLN A 133 12.65 -4.31 -6.64
N VAL A 134 13.64 -5.09 -6.29
CA VAL A 134 13.95 -5.41 -4.90
C VAL A 134 15.18 -4.63 -4.47
N LEU A 135 15.01 -3.82 -3.43
CA LEU A 135 16.07 -3.03 -2.82
C LEU A 135 16.47 -3.65 -1.47
N ASN A 136 17.69 -3.34 -1.04
CA ASN A 136 18.15 -3.66 0.31
C ASN A 136 17.91 -5.13 0.73
N ASN A 137 18.12 -6.07 -0.18
CA ASN A 137 18.01 -7.48 0.17
C ASN A 137 19.22 -7.92 1.01
N PRO A 138 19.04 -8.24 2.30
CA PRO A 138 20.15 -8.65 3.16
C PRO A 138 20.74 -10.01 2.80
N GLN A 139 20.00 -10.83 2.05
CA GLN A 139 20.45 -12.14 1.58
C GLN A 139 21.30 -12.05 0.30
N ALA A 140 21.21 -10.95 -0.43
CA ALA A 140 21.98 -10.73 -1.64
C ALA A 140 23.36 -10.18 -1.31
N GLN A 141 24.42 -10.83 -1.78
CA GLN A 141 25.80 -10.32 -1.64
C GLN A 141 26.13 -9.28 -2.71
N GLN A 142 25.68 -9.53 -3.93
CA GLN A 142 25.81 -8.60 -5.04
C GLN A 142 24.51 -8.54 -5.81
N GLY A 143 23.91 -7.37 -5.86
CA GLY A 143 22.76 -7.08 -6.68
C GLY A 143 23.17 -6.41 -7.99
N CYS A 144 22.43 -6.67 -9.06
CA CYS A 144 22.55 -5.87 -10.28
C CYS A 144 22.08 -4.44 -9.98
N SER A 145 22.71 -3.45 -10.56
CA SER A 145 22.28 -2.04 -10.46
C SER A 145 20.83 -1.83 -10.93
N CYS A 146 20.30 -2.75 -11.72
CA CYS A 146 18.92 -2.73 -12.21
C CYS A 146 17.90 -3.28 -11.20
N GLY A 147 18.31 -3.79 -10.02
CA GLY A 147 17.42 -4.36 -9.01
C GLY A 147 16.67 -5.64 -9.43
N SER A 148 17.00 -6.24 -10.58
CA SER A 148 16.27 -7.39 -11.12
C SER A 148 16.98 -8.74 -10.89
N SER A 149 18.27 -8.74 -10.59
CA SER A 149 19.05 -9.97 -10.35
C SER A 149 20.04 -9.81 -9.20
N PHE A 150 20.39 -10.91 -8.57
CA PHE A 150 21.29 -10.92 -7.43
C PHE A 150 22.04 -12.25 -7.30
N SER A 151 23.13 -12.26 -6.54
CA SER A 151 23.86 -13.47 -6.19
C SER A 151 23.79 -13.73 -4.70
N ILE A 152 23.82 -15.01 -4.33
CA ILE A 152 23.85 -15.47 -2.94
C ILE A 152 25.17 -16.20 -2.70
N LYS A 153 25.73 -16.06 -1.53
CA LYS A 153 26.85 -16.87 -1.09
C LYS A 153 26.30 -18.20 -0.57
N ILE A 154 26.60 -19.25 -1.25
CA ILE A 154 26.38 -20.63 -0.83
C ILE A 154 27.52 -21.08 0.06
#